data_ba419efc64b1b9b2366134e44c3952fb
#
_entry.id   ba419efc64b1b9b2366134e44c3952fb
#
_cell.length_a   1.000
_cell.length_b   1.000
_cell.length_c   1.000
_cell.angle_alpha   90.00
_cell.angle_beta   90.00
_cell.angle_gamma   90.00
#
_symmetry.space_group_name_H-M   'P 1'
#
loop_
_entity.id
_entity.type
_entity.pdbx_description
1 polymer ?
#
loop_
_entity_poly.entity_id
_entity_poly.type
_entity_poly.pdbx_seq_one_letter_code
_entity_poly.pdbx_strand_id
1 'polypeptide(L)'
;MNENRKRGTSNNKILTAIAIASLFIGSSKIMAIETYSENSFGVTEQMQAQTARGIIVDQNGEPIIGASILEKGTTNGVTTDLYGKFSLNVKRGATLVISYIGYKTQEAKADANMKITLTEDSELLDEVVVVGYGVQKKKLVTGATVQVKGEDIAKLNTVDALGALQSQSPGVNITQNNGFLGSGFKVNIRGIGTTGTFSPLYVVDGVANGSIDGLNPSDIESLDVLKDAASAAIYGARAANGVILITTKRGKTGVAEVSYDGYVGVQNLYKIPTILNAQEYMMMQDEGRVMDGLSPYNWATYIPERDLQAIQNGTWKGTNWLKEVLNEDALVQNHAVNITGGTDRSRYAIGISYTNQEATMGVPGEFPEMNRYNFRVNSDHVVMKKGNLDFLKVGETINYKYSQTQGSFGTGGIYWNGVHNMCSS
;
A
#
# COMPACT_ATOMS: atom_id res chain seq x y z
N MET A 1 8.64 -16.58 40.66
CA MET A 1 8.27 -15.23 41.11
C MET A 1 8.51 -14.23 39.98
N ASN A 2 7.93 -14.45 38.77
CA ASN A 2 8.19 -13.62 37.59
C ASN A 2 7.04 -13.59 36.56
N GLU A 3 5.81 -13.96 36.92
CA GLU A 3 4.66 -13.92 35.99
C GLU A 3 3.98 -12.54 35.87
N ASN A 4 4.21 -11.64 36.83
CA ASN A 4 3.49 -10.35 36.85
C ASN A 4 4.16 -9.22 36.05
N ARG A 5 5.35 -9.41 35.47
CA ARG A 5 6.03 -8.37 34.68
C ARG A 5 5.69 -8.35 33.19
N LYS A 6 5.21 -9.47 32.64
CA LYS A 6 4.87 -9.60 31.19
C LYS A 6 3.55 -8.94 30.80
N ARG A 7 2.61 -8.75 31.73
CA ARG A 7 1.29 -8.14 31.42
C ARG A 7 1.27 -6.61 31.37
N GLY A 8 2.25 -5.93 31.97
CA GLY A 8 2.25 -4.47 32.07
C GLY A 8 2.67 -3.73 30.80
N THR A 9 3.56 -4.29 29.99
CA THR A 9 4.10 -3.62 28.79
C THR A 9 3.20 -3.74 27.57
N SER A 10 2.46 -4.84 27.42
CA SER A 10 1.52 -5.03 26.33
C SER A 10 0.30 -4.10 26.46
N ASN A 11 -0.23 -3.94 27.65
CA ASN A 11 -1.40 -3.08 27.87
C ASN A 11 -1.12 -1.58 27.65
N ASN A 12 0.12 -1.12 27.91
CA ASN A 12 0.48 0.27 27.66
C ASN A 12 0.61 0.58 26.15
N LYS A 13 1.08 -0.38 25.34
CA LYS A 13 1.19 -0.19 23.89
C LYS A 13 -0.18 -0.13 23.22
N ILE A 14 -1.13 -0.95 23.66
CA ILE A 14 -2.52 -0.94 23.16
C ILE A 14 -3.23 0.36 23.61
N LEU A 15 -3.01 0.82 24.83
CA LEU A 15 -3.55 2.09 25.34
C LEU A 15 -3.01 3.30 24.58
N THR A 16 -1.74 3.27 24.16
CA THR A 16 -1.14 4.36 23.37
C THR A 16 -1.70 4.40 21.96
N ALA A 17 -1.93 3.24 21.32
CA ALA A 17 -2.56 3.14 20.01
C ALA A 17 -4.03 3.63 20.04
N ILE A 18 -4.78 3.30 21.08
CA ILE A 18 -6.16 3.76 21.29
C ILE A 18 -6.21 5.26 21.60
N ALA A 19 -5.24 5.80 22.34
CA ALA A 19 -5.18 7.23 22.66
C ALA A 19 -4.88 8.10 21.41
N ILE A 20 -4.08 7.62 20.46
CA ILE A 20 -3.84 8.33 19.20
C ILE A 20 -5.09 8.28 18.31
N ALA A 21 -5.80 7.17 18.26
CA ALA A 21 -7.07 7.06 17.54
C ALA A 21 -8.17 7.93 18.15
N SER A 22 -8.22 8.12 19.47
CA SER A 22 -9.23 8.93 20.16
C SER A 22 -9.01 10.44 20.03
N LEU A 23 -7.81 10.91 19.70
CA LEU A 23 -7.53 12.33 19.50
C LEU A 23 -8.14 12.90 18.20
N PHE A 24 -8.50 12.03 17.23
CA PHE A 24 -9.07 12.42 15.95
C PHE A 24 -10.59 12.24 15.84
N ILE A 25 -11.26 11.67 16.87
CA ILE A 25 -12.73 11.53 16.91
C ILE A 25 -13.36 12.60 17.82
N GLY A 26 -12.90 13.81 17.70
CA GLY A 26 -13.47 14.97 18.39
C GLY A 26 -14.38 15.80 17.48
N SER A 27 -15.69 15.68 17.68
CA SER A 27 -16.74 16.57 17.17
C SER A 27 -17.47 16.16 15.88
N SER A 28 -18.17 15.03 15.91
CA SER A 28 -19.42 14.94 15.17
C SER A 28 -20.58 14.89 16.15
N LYS A 29 -21.42 15.94 16.11
CA LYS A 29 -22.67 16.00 16.85
C LYS A 29 -23.53 14.79 16.48
N ILE A 30 -23.77 13.93 17.46
CA ILE A 30 -24.82 12.91 17.36
C ILE A 30 -26.14 13.64 17.39
N MET A 31 -26.83 13.76 16.24
CA MET A 31 -28.20 14.10 16.21
C MET A 31 -29.03 12.92 16.74
N ALA A 32 -29.75 13.17 17.82
CA ALA A 32 -30.71 12.23 18.36
C ALA A 32 -31.80 11.94 17.32
N ILE A 33 -32.01 10.66 17.05
CA ILE A 33 -33.16 10.19 16.28
C ILE A 33 -34.36 10.22 17.23
N GLU A 34 -35.22 11.19 17.08
CA GLU A 34 -36.56 11.14 17.65
C GLU A 34 -37.44 10.18 16.85
N THR A 35 -37.85 9.12 17.49
CA THR A 35 -38.89 8.21 17.00
C THR A 35 -40.22 8.97 16.93
N TYR A 36 -40.68 9.30 15.73
CA TYR A 36 -42.04 9.76 15.50
C TYR A 36 -42.94 8.57 15.13
N SER A 37 -43.96 8.41 15.94
CA SER A 37 -45.09 7.48 15.81
C SER A 37 -45.95 7.80 14.58
N GLU A 38 -46.43 6.73 13.95
CA GLU A 38 -47.42 6.77 12.85
C GLU A 38 -48.70 7.54 13.21
N ASN A 39 -49.13 8.36 12.28
CA ASN A 39 -50.50 8.42 11.73
C ASN A 39 -50.69 9.71 10.92
N SER A 40 -50.72 9.59 9.61
CA SER A 40 -51.69 10.35 8.82
C SER A 40 -51.77 9.83 7.39
N PHE A 41 -52.99 9.67 6.99
CA PHE A 41 -53.60 9.31 5.74
C PHE A 41 -52.91 9.88 4.51
N GLY A 42 -52.73 8.97 3.51
CA GLY A 42 -52.15 9.27 2.24
C GLY A 42 -52.91 10.31 1.42
N VAL A 43 -52.15 11.27 0.92
CA VAL A 43 -52.42 11.88 -0.37
C VAL A 43 -51.38 11.31 -1.30
N THR A 44 -51.76 10.36 -2.13
CA THR A 44 -50.97 9.89 -3.24
C THR A 44 -50.91 11.03 -4.26
N GLU A 45 -49.93 11.93 -4.14
CA GLU A 45 -49.57 12.78 -5.26
C GLU A 45 -49.11 11.81 -6.40
N GLN A 46 -49.97 11.67 -7.40
CA GLN A 46 -49.56 11.12 -8.69
C GLN A 46 -48.48 12.06 -9.24
N MET A 47 -47.20 11.72 -8.95
CA MET A 47 -46.08 12.38 -9.56
C MET A 47 -46.15 12.08 -11.04
N GLN A 48 -46.62 13.07 -11.86
CA GLN A 48 -46.71 12.98 -13.31
C GLN A 48 -45.35 12.65 -13.86
N ALA A 49 -45.23 11.47 -14.51
CA ALA A 49 -44.04 11.09 -15.21
C ALA A 49 -43.80 12.04 -16.40
N GLN A 50 -42.60 12.51 -16.56
CA GLN A 50 -42.15 13.35 -17.68
C GLN A 50 -41.17 12.56 -18.52
N THR A 51 -41.28 12.59 -19.83
CA THR A 51 -40.27 12.01 -20.72
C THR A 51 -39.21 13.07 -21.02
N ALA A 52 -38.01 12.89 -20.49
CA ALA A 52 -36.83 13.67 -20.87
C ALA A 52 -36.28 13.12 -22.19
N ARG A 53 -36.04 13.98 -23.14
CA ARG A 53 -35.46 13.64 -24.45
C ARG A 53 -34.40 14.65 -24.80
N GLY A 54 -33.38 14.19 -25.52
CA GLY A 54 -32.32 15.10 -25.96
C GLY A 54 -31.26 14.45 -26.79
N ILE A 55 -30.27 15.26 -27.14
CA ILE A 55 -29.07 14.83 -27.84
C ILE A 55 -27.83 15.24 -26.96
N ILE A 56 -26.89 14.34 -26.90
CA ILE A 56 -25.59 14.58 -26.23
C ILE A 56 -24.52 14.69 -27.30
N VAL A 57 -23.78 15.79 -27.30
CA VAL A 57 -22.74 16.10 -28.27
C VAL A 57 -21.44 16.48 -27.55
N ASP A 58 -20.33 16.39 -28.24
CA ASP A 58 -19.04 16.92 -27.79
C ASP A 58 -18.91 18.45 -28.06
N GLN A 59 -17.75 19.03 -27.76
CA GLN A 59 -17.46 20.45 -28.02
C GLN A 59 -17.42 20.82 -29.52
N ASN A 60 -17.20 19.84 -30.39
CA ASN A 60 -17.18 20.02 -31.85
C ASN A 60 -18.58 19.85 -32.47
N GLY A 61 -19.56 19.43 -31.64
CA GLY A 61 -20.92 19.17 -32.08
C GLY A 61 -21.13 17.74 -32.59
N GLU A 62 -20.15 16.86 -32.44
CA GLU A 62 -20.29 15.44 -32.81
C GLU A 62 -21.10 14.66 -31.77
N PRO A 63 -22.02 13.73 -32.21
CA PRO A 63 -22.86 12.98 -31.30
C PRO A 63 -22.05 11.97 -30.46
N ILE A 64 -22.26 11.94 -29.17
CA ILE A 64 -21.62 11.00 -28.24
C ILE A 64 -22.50 9.74 -28.13
N ILE A 65 -21.98 8.60 -28.58
CA ILE A 65 -22.65 7.31 -28.60
C ILE A 65 -22.34 6.58 -27.27
N GLY A 66 -23.37 6.02 -26.61
CA GLY A 66 -23.19 5.21 -25.41
C GLY A 66 -22.99 6.04 -24.13
N ALA A 67 -23.23 7.36 -24.14
CA ALA A 67 -23.22 8.15 -22.92
C ALA A 67 -24.34 7.69 -21.97
N SER A 68 -24.03 7.57 -20.68
CA SER A 68 -24.98 7.14 -19.64
C SER A 68 -25.74 8.33 -19.09
N ILE A 69 -27.07 8.23 -19.03
CA ILE A 69 -27.99 9.20 -18.46
C ILE A 69 -28.73 8.52 -17.32
N LEU A 70 -28.57 9.00 -16.11
CA LEU A 70 -29.18 8.43 -14.90
C LEU A 70 -30.03 9.49 -14.18
N GLU A 71 -31.21 9.14 -13.72
CA GLU A 71 -31.98 9.99 -12.81
C GLU A 71 -31.31 10.01 -11.44
N LYS A 72 -30.93 11.20 -10.97
CA LYS A 72 -30.16 11.38 -9.73
C LYS A 72 -30.85 10.74 -8.52
N GLY A 73 -30.12 9.87 -7.83
CA GLY A 73 -30.62 9.17 -6.64
C GLY A 73 -31.47 7.94 -6.92
N THR A 74 -31.52 7.47 -8.18
CA THR A 74 -32.26 6.26 -8.58
C THR A 74 -31.38 5.36 -9.47
N THR A 75 -31.89 4.17 -9.77
CA THR A 75 -31.27 3.26 -10.78
C THR A 75 -31.91 3.41 -12.16
N ASN A 76 -32.80 4.40 -12.34
CA ASN A 76 -33.48 4.64 -13.61
C ASN A 76 -32.57 5.37 -14.58
N GLY A 77 -32.18 4.72 -15.68
CA GLY A 77 -31.23 5.29 -16.65
C GLY A 77 -31.33 4.69 -18.02
N VAL A 78 -30.67 5.36 -18.97
CA VAL A 78 -30.60 4.97 -20.41
C VAL A 78 -29.22 5.38 -20.94
N THR A 79 -28.81 4.78 -22.08
CA THR A 79 -27.66 5.20 -22.87
C THR A 79 -28.07 5.86 -24.17
N THR A 80 -27.23 6.76 -24.72
CA THR A 80 -27.44 7.38 -26.03
C THR A 80 -27.29 6.37 -27.16
N ASP A 81 -28.07 6.58 -28.22
CA ASP A 81 -28.01 5.83 -29.45
C ASP A 81 -26.87 6.28 -30.40
N LEU A 82 -26.82 5.72 -31.61
CA LEU A 82 -25.81 6.03 -32.63
C LEU A 82 -25.83 7.51 -33.10
N TYR A 83 -26.86 8.25 -32.79
CA TYR A 83 -27.00 9.67 -33.10
C TYR A 83 -26.88 10.55 -31.89
N GLY A 84 -26.41 9.98 -30.76
CA GLY A 84 -26.29 10.71 -29.49
C GLY A 84 -27.62 11.03 -28.81
N LYS A 85 -28.75 10.45 -29.27
CA LYS A 85 -30.08 10.73 -28.74
C LYS A 85 -30.44 9.81 -27.58
N PHE A 86 -31.23 10.34 -26.64
CA PHE A 86 -31.78 9.56 -25.54
C PHE A 86 -33.23 9.91 -25.27
N SER A 87 -33.94 8.99 -24.61
CA SER A 87 -35.30 9.17 -24.10
C SER A 87 -35.48 8.40 -22.84
N LEU A 88 -35.76 9.10 -21.72
CA LEU A 88 -35.89 8.54 -20.39
C LEU A 88 -37.13 9.07 -19.69
N ASN A 89 -37.95 8.17 -19.15
CA ASN A 89 -39.10 8.54 -18.32
C ASN A 89 -38.65 8.81 -16.89
N VAL A 90 -38.88 10.02 -16.42
CA VAL A 90 -38.40 10.49 -15.11
C VAL A 90 -39.49 11.23 -14.36
N LYS A 91 -39.30 11.45 -13.09
CA LYS A 91 -40.18 12.31 -12.27
C LYS A 91 -40.10 13.75 -12.77
N ARG A 92 -41.23 14.47 -12.76
CA ARG A 92 -41.26 15.88 -13.14
C ARG A 92 -40.31 16.69 -12.29
N GLY A 93 -39.40 17.43 -12.95
CA GLY A 93 -38.37 18.22 -12.27
C GLY A 93 -37.15 17.43 -11.81
N ALA A 94 -37.01 16.16 -12.18
CA ALA A 94 -35.85 15.34 -11.86
C ALA A 94 -34.56 15.95 -12.44
N THR A 95 -33.44 15.70 -11.75
CA THR A 95 -32.10 16.03 -12.24
C THR A 95 -31.50 14.78 -12.87
N LEU A 96 -30.98 14.92 -14.08
CA LEU A 96 -30.26 13.87 -14.79
C LEU A 96 -28.76 14.04 -14.53
N VAL A 97 -28.09 12.94 -14.29
CA VAL A 97 -26.62 12.84 -14.24
C VAL A 97 -26.17 12.19 -15.53
N ILE A 98 -25.40 12.93 -16.33
CA ILE A 98 -24.91 12.50 -17.63
C ILE A 98 -23.39 12.25 -17.50
N SER A 99 -22.95 11.04 -17.86
CA SER A 99 -21.55 10.64 -17.79
C SER A 99 -21.14 9.85 -19.03
N TYR A 100 -19.90 10.08 -19.48
CA TYR A 100 -19.27 9.32 -20.53
C TYR A 100 -17.76 9.24 -20.28
N ILE A 101 -17.13 8.14 -20.68
CA ILE A 101 -15.70 7.93 -20.48
C ILE A 101 -14.90 9.01 -21.22
N GLY A 102 -14.06 9.74 -20.50
CA GLY A 102 -13.25 10.84 -21.05
C GLY A 102 -13.93 12.20 -21.03
N TYR A 103 -15.12 12.33 -20.42
CA TYR A 103 -15.85 13.59 -20.32
C TYR A 103 -16.24 13.89 -18.86
N LYS A 104 -16.31 15.18 -18.51
CA LYS A 104 -16.78 15.61 -17.20
C LYS A 104 -18.25 15.27 -17.00
N THR A 105 -18.55 14.64 -15.88
CA THR A 105 -19.94 14.36 -15.49
C THR A 105 -20.70 15.67 -15.34
N GLN A 106 -21.87 15.79 -15.98
CA GLN A 106 -22.70 16.97 -15.97
C GLN A 106 -24.08 16.65 -15.40
N GLU A 107 -24.62 17.57 -14.60
CA GLU A 107 -25.99 17.50 -14.12
C GLU A 107 -26.89 18.48 -14.88
N ALA A 108 -28.06 18.04 -15.31
CA ALA A 108 -29.06 18.85 -15.99
C ALA A 108 -30.47 18.53 -15.51
N LYS A 109 -31.35 19.52 -15.46
CA LYS A 109 -32.77 19.28 -15.17
C LYS A 109 -33.43 18.63 -16.37
N ALA A 110 -34.29 17.63 -16.11
CA ALA A 110 -35.00 16.92 -17.14
C ALA A 110 -35.98 17.84 -17.91
N ASP A 111 -35.86 17.85 -19.25
CA ASP A 111 -36.72 18.57 -20.16
C ASP A 111 -37.04 17.73 -21.40
N ALA A 112 -38.05 18.13 -22.16
CA ALA A 112 -38.52 17.42 -23.35
C ALA A 112 -37.61 17.60 -24.60
N ASN A 113 -36.77 18.66 -24.61
CA ASN A 113 -35.83 18.98 -25.71
C ASN A 113 -34.52 19.46 -25.15
N MET A 114 -33.59 18.54 -24.85
CA MET A 114 -32.29 18.85 -24.26
C MET A 114 -31.20 18.71 -25.32
N LYS A 115 -30.33 19.72 -25.42
CA LYS A 115 -29.03 19.60 -26.07
C LYS A 115 -27.94 19.80 -25.01
N ILE A 116 -27.22 18.72 -24.74
CA ILE A 116 -26.18 18.71 -23.73
C ILE A 116 -24.84 18.57 -24.42
N THR A 117 -23.96 19.53 -24.17
CA THR A 117 -22.59 19.48 -24.67
C THR A 117 -21.66 19.05 -23.54
N LEU A 118 -21.08 17.85 -23.65
CA LEU A 118 -20.09 17.39 -22.68
C LEU A 118 -18.73 18.00 -22.98
N THR A 119 -18.08 18.43 -21.93
CA THR A 119 -16.70 18.92 -21.98
C THR A 119 -15.77 17.74 -21.75
N GLU A 120 -14.75 17.58 -22.58
CA GLU A 120 -13.72 16.58 -22.35
C GLU A 120 -13.11 16.78 -20.95
N ASP A 121 -12.98 15.67 -20.23
CA ASP A 121 -12.29 15.68 -18.95
C ASP A 121 -10.78 15.54 -19.22
N SER A 122 -10.12 16.68 -19.40
CA SER A 122 -8.69 16.72 -19.60
C SER A 122 -7.90 16.19 -18.40
N GLU A 123 -8.52 16.09 -17.22
CA GLU A 123 -7.87 15.49 -16.05
C GLU A 123 -7.83 13.95 -16.14
N LEU A 124 -8.82 13.31 -16.81
CA LEU A 124 -8.83 11.87 -17.05
C LEU A 124 -7.97 11.44 -18.26
N LEU A 125 -7.64 12.37 -19.17
CA LEU A 125 -6.84 12.09 -20.37
C LEU A 125 -5.34 12.35 -20.19
N ASP A 126 -4.95 13.02 -19.12
CA ASP A 126 -3.57 13.32 -18.79
C ASP A 126 -3.01 12.39 -17.69
N GLU A 127 -3.15 11.08 -17.85
CA GLU A 127 -2.23 10.15 -17.16
C GLU A 127 -0.83 10.46 -17.70
N VAL A 128 -0.12 11.29 -16.99
CA VAL A 128 1.24 11.71 -17.30
C VAL A 128 2.19 10.72 -16.64
N VAL A 129 3.02 10.07 -17.44
CA VAL A 129 4.13 9.27 -16.95
C VAL A 129 5.35 10.18 -16.89
N VAL A 130 6.01 10.22 -15.74
CA VAL A 130 7.30 10.88 -15.61
C VAL A 130 8.30 10.06 -16.40
N VAL A 131 8.82 10.62 -17.49
CA VAL A 131 9.83 9.97 -18.32
C VAL A 131 11.09 10.83 -18.24
N GLY A 132 12.09 10.35 -17.51
CA GLY A 132 13.33 11.04 -17.30
C GLY A 132 13.20 12.36 -16.52
N TYR A 133 13.76 13.42 -17.06
CA TYR A 133 13.70 14.76 -16.46
C TYR A 133 12.47 15.56 -16.92
N GLY A 134 11.48 14.91 -17.52
CA GLY A 134 10.28 15.54 -18.06
C GLY A 134 9.02 14.71 -17.82
N VAL A 135 7.89 15.36 -18.00
CA VAL A 135 6.55 14.76 -17.90
C VAL A 135 6.05 14.53 -19.31
N GLN A 136 5.80 13.27 -19.71
CA GLN A 136 5.20 12.94 -21.00
C GLN A 136 3.83 12.29 -20.81
N LYS A 137 2.90 12.55 -21.73
CA LYS A 137 1.60 11.85 -21.72
C LYS A 137 1.82 10.35 -21.94
N LYS A 138 1.20 9.51 -21.15
CA LYS A 138 1.30 8.02 -21.22
C LYS A 138 1.09 7.50 -22.64
N LYS A 139 0.23 8.15 -23.40
CA LYS A 139 -0.07 7.83 -24.80
C LYS A 139 1.13 7.99 -25.75
N LEU A 140 2.16 8.73 -25.36
CA LEU A 140 3.37 8.99 -26.13
C LEU A 140 4.53 8.07 -25.76
N VAL A 141 4.39 7.28 -24.67
CA VAL A 141 5.40 6.31 -24.26
C VAL A 141 5.19 5.00 -24.99
N THR A 142 6.00 4.75 -26.00
CA THR A 142 5.91 3.56 -26.88
C THR A 142 6.48 2.29 -26.27
N GLY A 143 7.07 2.34 -25.06
CA GLY A 143 7.67 1.21 -24.38
C GLY A 143 6.70 0.40 -23.53
N ALA A 144 7.07 -0.85 -23.20
CA ALA A 144 6.32 -1.70 -22.27
C ALA A 144 6.46 -1.17 -20.83
N THR A 145 5.55 -0.31 -20.41
CA THR A 145 5.44 0.21 -19.05
C THR A 145 4.29 -0.45 -18.32
N VAL A 146 4.49 -0.75 -17.04
CA VAL A 146 3.41 -1.16 -16.14
C VAL A 146 3.30 -0.12 -15.06
N GLN A 147 2.12 0.45 -14.94
CA GLN A 147 1.79 1.44 -13.91
C GLN A 147 0.89 0.81 -12.86
N VAL A 148 1.23 1.04 -11.58
CA VAL A 148 0.40 0.71 -10.43
C VAL A 148 0.03 2.01 -9.75
N LYS A 149 -1.27 2.23 -9.51
CA LYS A 149 -1.77 3.44 -8.86
C LYS A 149 -1.53 3.41 -7.36
N GLY A 150 -1.25 4.56 -6.77
CA GLY A 150 -1.02 4.68 -5.33
C GLY A 150 -2.20 4.22 -4.49
N GLU A 151 -3.43 4.43 -4.96
CA GLU A 151 -4.64 3.94 -4.28
C GLU A 151 -4.67 2.40 -4.17
N ASP A 152 -4.21 1.68 -5.18
CA ASP A 152 -4.16 0.21 -5.16
C ASP A 152 -3.01 -0.28 -4.28
N ILE A 153 -1.91 0.47 -4.22
CA ILE A 153 -0.78 0.23 -3.32
C ILE A 153 -1.21 0.40 -1.86
N ALA A 154 -1.92 1.48 -1.54
CA ALA A 154 -2.37 1.80 -0.18
C ALA A 154 -3.34 0.73 0.38
N LYS A 155 -4.20 0.13 -0.46
CA LYS A 155 -5.16 -0.93 -0.08
C LYS A 155 -4.50 -2.22 0.39
N LEU A 156 -3.22 -2.45 0.06
CA LEU A 156 -2.53 -3.71 0.38
C LEU A 156 -1.98 -3.78 1.80
N ASN A 157 -2.09 -2.71 2.60
CA ASN A 157 -1.67 -2.64 4.00
C ASN A 157 -0.25 -3.18 4.23
N THR A 158 0.68 -2.81 3.36
CA THR A 158 2.08 -3.20 3.45
C THR A 158 2.92 -2.08 4.08
N VAL A 159 3.97 -2.47 4.79
CA VAL A 159 4.90 -1.53 5.45
C VAL A 159 5.79 -0.81 4.41
N ASP A 160 6.06 -1.48 3.28
CA ASP A 160 6.95 -0.98 2.23
C ASP A 160 6.28 -1.00 0.86
N ALA A 161 6.57 0.03 0.06
CA ALA A 161 6.03 0.20 -1.29
C ALA A 161 6.38 -0.94 -2.24
N LEU A 162 7.57 -1.54 -2.09
CA LEU A 162 7.99 -2.70 -2.91
C LEU A 162 7.19 -3.95 -2.59
N GLY A 163 6.82 -4.16 -1.32
CA GLY A 163 5.93 -5.25 -0.92
C GLY A 163 4.57 -5.17 -1.61
N ALA A 164 4.05 -3.95 -1.76
CA ALA A 164 2.79 -3.72 -2.47
C ALA A 164 2.87 -4.00 -3.98
N LEU A 165 4.06 -3.88 -4.59
CA LEU A 165 4.28 -4.17 -6.01
C LEU A 165 4.37 -5.66 -6.30
N GLN A 166 4.57 -6.48 -5.27
CA GLN A 166 4.68 -7.92 -5.43
C GLN A 166 3.40 -8.47 -6.08
N SER A 167 3.56 -9.22 -7.16
CA SER A 167 2.45 -9.81 -7.95
C SER A 167 1.58 -8.81 -8.73
N GLN A 168 1.81 -7.50 -8.65
CA GLN A 168 1.05 -6.49 -9.39
C GLN A 168 1.63 -6.20 -10.78
N SER A 169 2.90 -6.53 -11.02
CA SER A 169 3.58 -6.20 -12.25
C SER A 169 4.13 -7.45 -12.95
N PRO A 170 3.54 -7.92 -14.07
CA PRO A 170 4.07 -9.06 -14.83
C PRO A 170 5.52 -8.85 -15.24
N GLY A 171 6.38 -9.87 -15.06
CA GLY A 171 7.81 -9.80 -15.40
C GLY A 171 8.68 -9.02 -14.42
N VAL A 172 8.13 -8.62 -13.26
CA VAL A 172 8.89 -8.11 -12.12
C VAL A 172 8.81 -9.14 -11.01
N ASN A 173 9.96 -9.64 -10.59
CA ASN A 173 10.06 -10.56 -9.47
C ASN A 173 10.56 -9.80 -8.25
N ILE A 174 9.74 -9.79 -7.21
CA ILE A 174 10.02 -9.11 -5.94
C ILE A 174 10.02 -10.16 -4.85
N THR A 175 11.16 -10.30 -4.19
CA THR A 175 11.34 -11.22 -3.07
C THR A 175 11.88 -10.46 -1.88
N GLN A 176 11.39 -10.78 -0.70
CA GLN A 176 11.99 -10.25 0.53
C GLN A 176 13.39 -10.83 0.72
N ASN A 177 14.35 -9.99 1.08
CA ASN A 177 15.75 -10.41 1.24
C ASN A 177 15.90 -11.49 2.32
N ASN A 178 15.27 -11.28 3.46
CA ASN A 178 15.18 -12.20 4.59
C ASN A 178 13.99 -11.79 5.46
N GLY A 179 13.74 -12.51 6.54
CA GLY A 179 12.63 -12.23 7.46
C GLY A 179 12.94 -11.16 8.53
N PHE A 180 14.10 -10.50 8.48
CA PHE A 180 14.46 -9.49 9.47
C PHE A 180 13.80 -8.14 9.17
N LEU A 181 13.53 -7.39 10.23
CA LEU A 181 12.97 -6.05 10.14
C LEU A 181 13.86 -5.12 9.33
N GLY A 182 13.26 -4.40 8.39
CA GLY A 182 13.97 -3.44 7.55
C GLY A 182 14.94 -4.03 6.53
N SER A 183 14.90 -5.34 6.29
CA SER A 183 15.82 -6.01 5.35
C SER A 183 15.57 -5.67 3.88
N GLY A 184 14.47 -5.00 3.56
CA GLY A 184 14.11 -4.58 2.21
C GLY A 184 13.77 -5.74 1.27
N PHE A 185 13.63 -5.41 0.00
CA PHE A 185 13.25 -6.33 -1.05
C PHE A 185 14.30 -6.41 -2.15
N LYS A 186 14.44 -7.58 -2.73
CA LYS A 186 15.23 -7.84 -3.92
C LYS A 186 14.31 -7.81 -5.13
N VAL A 187 14.60 -6.92 -6.06
CA VAL A 187 13.78 -6.71 -7.25
C VAL A 187 14.56 -7.09 -8.50
N ASN A 188 13.94 -7.91 -9.33
CA ASN A 188 14.43 -8.30 -10.63
C ASN A 188 13.41 -7.99 -11.72
N ILE A 189 13.84 -7.33 -12.78
CA ILE A 189 13.02 -7.04 -13.95
C ILE A 189 13.49 -7.92 -15.11
N ARG A 190 12.59 -8.78 -15.64
CA ARG A 190 12.88 -9.73 -16.74
C ARG A 190 14.02 -10.73 -16.48
N GLY A 191 14.31 -11.03 -15.21
CA GLY A 191 15.32 -11.99 -14.81
C GLY A 191 16.71 -11.37 -14.55
N ILE A 192 17.69 -12.22 -14.28
CA ILE A 192 19.07 -11.83 -13.96
C ILE A 192 19.89 -11.86 -15.24
N GLY A 193 20.28 -10.71 -15.77
CA GLY A 193 21.09 -10.55 -16.97
C GLY A 193 22.58 -10.32 -16.72
N THR A 194 23.02 -10.26 -15.46
CA THR A 194 24.40 -9.97 -15.08
C THR A 194 24.82 -10.78 -13.86
N THR A 195 26.11 -11.08 -13.75
CA THR A 195 26.70 -11.69 -12.56
C THR A 195 27.01 -10.69 -11.44
N GLY A 196 26.90 -9.40 -11.75
CA GLY A 196 27.11 -8.30 -10.79
C GLY A 196 25.81 -7.85 -10.11
N THR A 197 25.70 -6.56 -9.83
CA THR A 197 24.49 -5.97 -9.23
C THR A 197 23.37 -5.95 -10.27
N PHE A 198 22.24 -6.56 -9.95
CA PHE A 198 21.06 -6.67 -10.82
C PHE A 198 19.85 -5.86 -10.33
N SER A 199 20.01 -5.06 -9.28
CA SER A 199 18.95 -4.18 -8.78
C SER A 199 18.58 -3.12 -9.84
N PRO A 200 17.28 -2.85 -10.04
CA PRO A 200 16.85 -1.77 -10.92
C PRO A 200 17.26 -0.41 -10.37
N LEU A 201 17.25 0.60 -11.23
CA LEU A 201 17.40 1.98 -10.81
C LEU A 201 16.07 2.51 -10.25
N TYR A 202 16.09 3.03 -9.03
CA TYR A 202 14.94 3.71 -8.44
C TYR A 202 15.05 5.22 -8.70
N VAL A 203 13.95 5.79 -9.17
CA VAL A 203 13.83 7.24 -9.41
C VAL A 203 12.59 7.75 -8.69
N VAL A 204 12.80 8.59 -7.67
CA VAL A 204 11.73 9.18 -6.87
C VAL A 204 11.61 10.65 -7.24
N ASP A 205 10.45 11.07 -7.72
CA ASP A 205 10.15 12.45 -8.17
C ASP A 205 11.22 13.03 -9.12
N GLY A 206 11.77 12.17 -9.99
CA GLY A 206 12.81 12.54 -10.96
C GLY A 206 14.24 12.47 -10.42
N VAL A 207 14.45 12.18 -9.15
CA VAL A 207 15.78 12.02 -8.54
C VAL A 207 16.15 10.54 -8.48
N ALA A 208 17.28 10.19 -9.09
CA ALA A 208 17.80 8.83 -9.07
C ALA A 208 18.38 8.50 -7.69
N ASN A 209 17.69 7.63 -6.96
CA ASN A 209 18.06 7.16 -5.63
C ASN A 209 18.56 5.73 -5.63
N GLY A 210 19.41 5.38 -4.68
CA GLY A 210 19.92 4.01 -4.52
C GLY A 210 18.90 3.06 -3.88
N SER A 211 17.93 3.57 -3.13
CA SER A 211 16.92 2.79 -2.42
C SER A 211 15.63 3.61 -2.23
N ILE A 212 14.52 2.89 -2.16
CA ILE A 212 13.21 3.43 -1.77
C ILE A 212 12.75 2.89 -0.42
N ASP A 213 13.64 2.26 0.31
CA ASP A 213 13.32 1.68 1.62
C ASP A 213 12.80 2.75 2.55
N GLY A 214 11.60 2.50 3.06
CA GLY A 214 10.94 3.38 3.99
C GLY A 214 10.10 4.48 3.40
N LEU A 215 9.91 4.55 2.09
CA LEU A 215 8.84 5.38 1.52
C LEU A 215 7.49 4.78 1.93
N ASN A 216 6.62 5.60 2.53
CA ASN A 216 5.32 5.13 2.95
C ASN A 216 4.43 4.88 1.72
N PRO A 217 3.76 3.72 1.60
CA PRO A 217 2.86 3.43 0.50
C PRO A 217 1.77 4.49 0.29
N SER A 218 1.26 5.10 1.37
CA SER A 218 0.23 6.15 1.29
C SER A 218 0.71 7.46 0.69
N ASP A 219 2.04 7.68 0.59
CA ASP A 219 2.63 8.86 -0.02
C ASP A 219 2.76 8.76 -1.55
N ILE A 220 2.55 7.58 -2.10
CA ILE A 220 2.75 7.30 -3.52
C ILE A 220 1.50 7.67 -4.32
N GLU A 221 1.69 8.40 -5.43
CA GLU A 221 0.65 8.66 -6.44
C GLU A 221 0.63 7.57 -7.51
N SER A 222 1.83 7.22 -8.03
CA SER A 222 1.99 6.12 -8.98
C SER A 222 3.38 5.49 -8.88
N LEU A 223 3.45 4.24 -9.33
CA LEU A 223 4.66 3.47 -9.48
C LEU A 223 4.70 2.90 -10.88
N ASP A 224 5.68 3.32 -11.68
CA ASP A 224 5.82 2.96 -13.07
C ASP A 224 7.10 2.13 -13.27
N VAL A 225 6.97 0.95 -13.88
CA VAL A 225 8.11 0.07 -14.15
C VAL A 225 8.47 0.12 -15.63
N LEU A 226 9.65 0.69 -15.92
CA LEU A 226 10.24 0.71 -17.27
C LEU A 226 11.05 -0.57 -17.48
N LYS A 227 10.49 -1.48 -18.28
CA LYS A 227 11.09 -2.80 -18.52
C LYS A 227 11.98 -2.83 -19.77
N ASP A 228 11.78 -1.89 -20.68
CA ASP A 228 12.47 -1.85 -21.96
C ASP A 228 13.64 -0.90 -21.95
N ALA A 229 14.71 -1.29 -22.64
CA ALA A 229 15.92 -0.47 -22.80
C ALA A 229 15.62 0.90 -23.47
N ALA A 230 14.67 0.93 -24.40
CA ALA A 230 14.27 2.18 -25.06
C ALA A 230 13.65 3.20 -24.09
N SER A 231 12.75 2.75 -23.21
CA SER A 231 12.12 3.61 -22.18
C SER A 231 13.11 3.99 -21.08
N ALA A 232 14.10 3.15 -20.80
CA ALA A 232 15.11 3.34 -19.78
C ALA A 232 16.35 4.11 -20.26
N ALA A 233 16.51 4.31 -21.58
CA ALA A 233 17.72 4.86 -22.21
C ALA A 233 18.13 6.25 -21.69
N ILE A 234 17.15 7.09 -21.31
CA ILE A 234 17.42 8.44 -20.76
C ILE A 234 18.16 8.42 -19.43
N TYR A 235 18.15 7.29 -18.72
CA TYR A 235 18.85 7.09 -17.44
C TYR A 235 20.24 6.47 -17.65
N GLY A 236 20.65 6.22 -18.93
CA GLY A 236 21.96 5.70 -19.30
C GLY A 236 22.24 4.28 -18.82
N ALA A 237 23.51 3.94 -18.65
CA ALA A 237 23.96 2.59 -18.28
C ALA A 237 23.42 2.11 -16.92
N ARG A 238 23.09 3.01 -16.01
CA ARG A 238 22.50 2.66 -14.70
C ARG A 238 21.14 2.00 -14.80
N ALA A 239 20.45 2.19 -15.94
CA ALA A 239 19.13 1.65 -16.20
C ALA A 239 19.14 0.27 -16.90
N ALA A 240 20.30 -0.34 -17.07
CA ALA A 240 20.45 -1.62 -17.78
C ALA A 240 19.58 -2.75 -17.18
N ASN A 241 19.34 -2.73 -15.88
CA ASN A 241 18.49 -3.68 -15.16
C ASN A 241 17.02 -3.24 -15.03
N GLY A 242 16.61 -2.20 -15.79
CA GLY A 242 15.29 -1.57 -15.69
C GLY A 242 15.26 -0.40 -14.71
N VAL A 243 14.15 0.34 -14.76
CA VAL A 243 13.93 1.51 -13.91
C VAL A 243 12.57 1.41 -13.23
N ILE A 244 12.50 1.76 -11.97
CA ILE A 244 11.27 1.92 -11.21
C ILE A 244 11.13 3.39 -10.89
N LEU A 245 10.11 4.02 -11.52
CA LEU A 245 9.76 5.41 -11.29
C LEU A 245 8.71 5.48 -10.20
N ILE A 246 8.95 6.28 -9.20
CA ILE A 246 8.01 6.53 -8.12
C ILE A 246 7.64 8.00 -8.16
N THR A 247 6.36 8.26 -8.34
CA THR A 247 5.80 9.60 -8.23
C THR A 247 5.07 9.71 -6.90
N THR A 248 5.47 10.68 -6.08
CA THR A 248 4.78 10.92 -4.81
C THR A 248 3.63 11.90 -4.99
N LYS A 249 2.66 11.86 -4.08
CA LYS A 249 1.48 12.74 -4.11
C LYS A 249 1.90 14.19 -4.16
N ARG A 250 1.31 14.95 -5.09
CA ARG A 250 1.53 16.37 -5.28
C ARG A 250 0.30 17.19 -4.93
N GLY A 251 0.49 18.47 -4.65
CA GLY A 251 -0.61 19.39 -4.38
C GLY A 251 -1.52 19.55 -5.60
N LYS A 252 -2.83 19.59 -5.34
CA LYS A 252 -3.86 19.86 -6.34
C LYS A 252 -4.46 21.24 -6.10
N THR A 253 -4.94 21.89 -7.16
CA THR A 253 -5.69 23.16 -7.01
C THR A 253 -7.05 22.85 -6.35
N GLY A 254 -7.37 23.58 -5.30
CA GLY A 254 -8.63 23.42 -4.59
C GLY A 254 -8.49 23.68 -3.09
N VAL A 255 -9.58 23.40 -2.38
CA VAL A 255 -9.61 23.46 -0.91
C VAL A 255 -8.66 22.40 -0.35
N ALA A 256 -8.03 22.71 0.78
CA ALA A 256 -7.17 21.75 1.46
C ALA A 256 -7.96 20.48 1.84
N GLU A 257 -7.46 19.35 1.38
CA GLU A 257 -7.99 18.02 1.70
C GLU A 257 -7.04 17.32 2.65
N VAL A 258 -7.59 16.77 3.72
CA VAL A 258 -6.85 15.97 4.71
C VAL A 258 -7.31 14.53 4.60
N SER A 259 -6.38 13.63 4.30
CA SER A 259 -6.63 12.18 4.31
C SER A 259 -5.82 11.51 5.41
N TYR A 260 -6.43 10.51 6.02
CA TYR A 260 -5.79 9.63 6.99
C TYR A 260 -5.89 8.18 6.51
N ASP A 261 -4.74 7.52 6.44
CA ASP A 261 -4.63 6.10 6.13
C ASP A 261 -3.96 5.40 7.31
N GLY A 262 -4.59 4.36 7.85
CA GLY A 262 -4.01 3.66 8.98
C GLY A 262 -4.50 2.23 9.11
N TYR A 263 -3.62 1.37 9.59
CA TYR A 263 -3.96 0.01 9.96
C TYR A 263 -3.18 -0.46 11.18
N VAL A 264 -3.75 -1.41 11.88
CA VAL A 264 -3.12 -2.17 12.96
C VAL A 264 -3.39 -3.65 12.71
N GLY A 265 -2.38 -4.46 12.82
CA GLY A 265 -2.47 -5.90 12.59
C GLY A 265 -1.50 -6.69 13.44
N VAL A 266 -1.64 -8.01 13.38
CA VAL A 266 -0.76 -8.97 14.04
C VAL A 266 -0.12 -9.86 12.97
N GLN A 267 1.19 -10.05 13.06
CA GLN A 267 1.95 -10.88 12.14
C GLN A 267 2.34 -12.19 12.83
N ASN A 268 2.08 -13.30 12.15
CA ASN A 268 2.46 -14.63 12.58
C ASN A 268 3.18 -15.37 11.47
N LEU A 269 4.07 -16.27 11.80
CA LEU A 269 4.70 -17.14 10.81
C LEU A 269 3.66 -18.13 10.28
N TYR A 270 3.42 -18.09 8.98
CA TYR A 270 2.46 -18.95 8.27
C TYR A 270 2.81 -20.45 8.39
N LYS A 271 4.11 -20.76 8.33
CA LYS A 271 4.59 -22.15 8.38
C LYS A 271 5.88 -22.22 9.18
N ILE A 272 5.86 -23.07 10.18
CA ILE A 272 7.00 -23.36 11.04
C ILE A 272 7.47 -24.79 10.68
N PRO A 273 8.79 -24.99 10.42
CA PRO A 273 9.29 -26.34 10.20
C PRO A 273 9.06 -27.21 11.44
N THR A 274 8.72 -28.47 11.21
CA THR A 274 8.65 -29.45 12.29
C THR A 274 10.08 -29.80 12.71
N ILE A 275 10.38 -29.64 13.98
CA ILE A 275 11.65 -30.07 14.57
C ILE A 275 11.47 -31.38 15.32
N LEU A 276 12.54 -32.14 15.35
CA LEU A 276 12.58 -33.38 16.12
C LEU A 276 12.48 -33.09 17.62
N ASN A 277 11.80 -33.96 18.34
CA ASN A 277 11.89 -33.96 19.78
C ASN A 277 13.20 -34.61 20.24
N ALA A 278 13.53 -34.49 21.53
CA ALA A 278 14.80 -35.01 22.07
C ALA A 278 15.02 -36.49 21.78
N GLN A 279 14.00 -37.35 21.91
CA GLN A 279 14.10 -38.77 21.65
C GLN A 279 14.33 -39.05 20.15
N GLU A 280 13.56 -38.41 19.27
CA GLU A 280 13.71 -38.54 17.83
C GLU A 280 15.11 -38.07 17.36
N TYR A 281 15.62 -36.97 17.95
CA TYR A 281 16.95 -36.48 17.68
C TYR A 281 18.04 -37.47 18.07
N MET A 282 17.94 -38.05 19.28
CA MET A 282 18.87 -39.07 19.74
C MET A 282 18.86 -40.30 18.83
N MET A 283 17.69 -40.82 18.45
CA MET A 283 17.54 -41.94 17.54
C MET A 283 18.17 -41.64 16.16
N MET A 284 17.92 -40.48 15.59
CA MET A 284 18.47 -40.09 14.29
C MET A 284 20.01 -39.97 14.34
N GLN A 285 20.57 -39.41 15.41
CA GLN A 285 22.00 -39.33 15.61
C GLN A 285 22.65 -40.73 15.76
N ASP A 286 22.03 -41.61 16.50
CA ASP A 286 22.49 -42.98 16.67
C ASP A 286 22.46 -43.78 15.36
N GLU A 287 21.36 -43.65 14.58
CA GLU A 287 21.29 -44.26 13.25
C GLU A 287 22.37 -43.75 12.31
N GLY A 288 22.62 -42.41 12.27
CA GLY A 288 23.69 -41.84 11.47
C GLY A 288 25.06 -42.43 11.81
N ARG A 289 25.34 -42.58 13.11
CA ARG A 289 26.62 -43.20 13.53
C ARG A 289 26.75 -44.69 13.14
N VAL A 290 25.62 -45.44 13.28
CA VAL A 290 25.61 -46.84 12.85
C VAL A 290 25.82 -46.98 11.36
N MET A 291 25.26 -46.10 10.55
CA MET A 291 25.50 -46.06 9.09
C MET A 291 26.98 -45.77 8.75
N ASP A 292 27.65 -44.97 9.56
CA ASP A 292 29.10 -44.67 9.44
C ASP A 292 29.96 -45.79 10.05
N GLY A 293 29.39 -46.89 10.52
CA GLY A 293 30.14 -48.01 11.10
C GLY A 293 30.60 -47.74 12.55
N LEU A 294 30.06 -46.73 13.20
CA LEU A 294 30.40 -46.34 14.57
C LEU A 294 29.34 -46.88 15.55
N SER A 295 29.71 -46.99 16.82
CA SER A 295 28.73 -47.32 17.89
C SER A 295 27.82 -46.14 18.16
N PRO A 296 26.53 -46.39 18.58
CA PRO A 296 25.66 -45.32 19.06
C PRO A 296 26.28 -44.50 20.17
N TYR A 297 25.76 -43.30 20.37
CA TYR A 297 26.23 -42.43 21.48
C TYR A 297 25.91 -43.04 22.84
N ASN A 298 26.84 -42.89 23.76
CA ASN A 298 26.55 -43.07 25.19
C ASN A 298 25.95 -41.76 25.73
N TRP A 299 24.65 -41.58 25.57
CA TRP A 299 23.94 -40.36 25.93
C TRP A 299 24.07 -39.98 27.41
N ALA A 300 24.30 -40.95 28.31
CA ALA A 300 24.55 -40.65 29.74
C ALA A 300 25.82 -39.84 29.97
N THR A 301 26.72 -39.74 28.98
CA THR A 301 27.90 -38.87 29.03
C THR A 301 27.54 -37.40 28.78
N TYR A 302 26.48 -37.15 28.03
CA TYR A 302 26.10 -35.83 27.56
C TYR A 302 24.88 -35.25 28.28
N ILE A 303 23.96 -36.13 28.76
CA ILE A 303 22.68 -35.76 29.33
C ILE A 303 22.64 -36.27 30.78
N PRO A 304 22.26 -35.43 31.75
CA PRO A 304 22.09 -35.90 33.16
C PRO A 304 21.09 -37.09 33.22
N GLU A 305 21.40 -38.03 34.07
CA GLU A 305 20.61 -39.27 34.23
C GLU A 305 19.11 -39.02 34.40
N ARG A 306 18.72 -38.04 35.20
CA ARG A 306 17.32 -37.65 35.43
C ARG A 306 16.63 -37.22 34.14
N ASP A 307 17.31 -36.42 33.32
CA ASP A 307 16.74 -35.84 32.10
C ASP A 307 16.73 -36.90 31.00
N LEU A 308 17.74 -37.79 30.94
CA LEU A 308 17.78 -38.95 30.02
C LEU A 308 16.61 -39.91 30.29
N GLN A 309 16.36 -40.24 31.58
CA GLN A 309 15.22 -41.04 31.94
C GLN A 309 13.89 -40.39 31.61
N ALA A 310 13.76 -39.07 31.77
CA ALA A 310 12.58 -38.32 31.40
C ALA A 310 12.33 -38.29 29.90
N ILE A 311 13.38 -38.26 29.07
CA ILE A 311 13.30 -38.38 27.60
C ILE A 311 12.88 -39.80 27.22
N GLN A 312 13.53 -40.83 27.79
CA GLN A 312 13.28 -42.23 27.47
C GLN A 312 11.86 -42.71 27.82
N ASN A 313 11.34 -42.22 28.93
CA ASN A 313 9.96 -42.54 29.37
C ASN A 313 8.89 -41.62 28.79
N GLY A 314 9.30 -40.63 27.97
CA GLY A 314 8.42 -39.72 27.26
C GLY A 314 7.78 -38.63 28.12
N THR A 315 8.21 -38.48 29.39
CA THR A 315 7.69 -37.41 30.28
C THR A 315 8.24 -36.04 29.95
N TRP A 316 9.40 -35.99 29.29
CA TRP A 316 9.98 -34.73 28.76
C TRP A 316 10.43 -34.92 27.31
N LYS A 317 9.94 -34.07 26.41
CA LYS A 317 10.23 -34.11 24.96
C LYS A 317 11.40 -33.23 24.54
N GLY A 318 12.08 -32.59 25.48
CA GLY A 318 13.04 -31.55 25.21
C GLY A 318 12.38 -30.18 25.06
N THR A 319 13.19 -29.16 24.87
CA THR A 319 12.73 -27.79 24.67
C THR A 319 12.60 -27.51 23.17
N ASN A 320 11.43 -27.06 22.74
CA ASN A 320 11.24 -26.59 21.37
C ASN A 320 11.75 -25.14 21.25
N TRP A 321 13.07 -25.00 21.05
CA TRP A 321 13.72 -23.69 20.94
C TRP A 321 13.16 -22.83 19.81
N LEU A 322 12.70 -23.45 18.70
CA LEU A 322 12.08 -22.69 17.63
C LEU A 322 10.80 -21.99 18.13
N LYS A 323 9.99 -22.69 18.93
CA LYS A 323 8.78 -22.12 19.52
C LYS A 323 9.08 -21.04 20.54
N GLU A 324 10.16 -21.19 21.32
CA GLU A 324 10.56 -20.21 22.33
C GLU A 324 11.00 -18.87 21.74
N VAL A 325 11.58 -18.87 20.51
CA VAL A 325 12.03 -17.68 19.83
C VAL A 325 10.95 -17.01 18.97
N LEU A 326 9.75 -17.60 18.86
CA LEU A 326 8.65 -17.04 18.09
C LEU A 326 7.89 -15.98 18.86
N ASN A 327 7.51 -14.92 18.15
CA ASN A 327 6.52 -13.95 18.56
C ASN A 327 5.23 -14.23 17.78
N GLU A 328 4.29 -14.93 18.41
CA GLU A 328 3.03 -15.32 17.75
C GLU A 328 2.07 -14.13 17.58
N ASP A 329 2.31 -13.02 18.29
CA ASP A 329 1.48 -11.81 18.27
C ASP A 329 2.28 -10.56 17.90
N ALA A 330 3.19 -10.67 16.91
CA ALA A 330 4.02 -9.56 16.48
C ALA A 330 3.15 -8.40 15.92
N LEU A 331 3.14 -7.28 16.64
CA LEU A 331 2.35 -6.11 16.27
C LEU A 331 2.93 -5.40 15.05
N VAL A 332 2.06 -5.01 14.13
CA VAL A 332 2.37 -4.10 13.03
C VAL A 332 1.33 -3.00 12.98
N GLN A 333 1.77 -1.75 12.88
CA GLN A 333 0.88 -0.61 12.72
C GLN A 333 1.49 0.44 11.81
N ASN A 334 0.63 1.09 11.05
CA ASN A 334 0.99 2.22 10.20
C ASN A 334 -0.09 3.28 10.30
N HIS A 335 0.33 4.53 10.46
CA HIS A 335 -0.54 5.69 10.51
C HIS A 335 0.04 6.77 9.62
N ALA A 336 -0.70 7.25 8.65
CA ALA A 336 -0.28 8.27 7.71
C ALA A 336 -1.35 9.35 7.58
N VAL A 337 -0.93 10.60 7.63
CA VAL A 337 -1.77 11.77 7.38
C VAL A 337 -1.20 12.49 6.18
N ASN A 338 -2.03 12.73 5.17
CA ASN A 338 -1.68 13.51 3.99
C ASN A 338 -2.59 14.73 3.90
N ILE A 339 -1.98 15.88 3.64
CA ILE A 339 -2.65 17.17 3.44
C ILE A 339 -2.28 17.66 2.06
N THR A 340 -3.25 17.81 1.18
CA THR A 340 -3.05 18.32 -0.18
C THR A 340 -3.94 19.51 -0.42
N GLY A 341 -3.45 20.50 -1.16
CA GLY A 341 -4.24 21.68 -1.47
C GLY A 341 -3.46 22.69 -2.30
N GLY A 342 -4.10 23.80 -2.58
CA GLY A 342 -3.43 24.88 -3.28
C GLY A 342 -4.34 25.75 -4.12
N THR A 343 -3.70 26.69 -4.77
CA THR A 343 -4.29 27.62 -5.73
C THR A 343 -3.65 27.39 -7.10
N ASP A 344 -4.09 28.11 -8.12
CA ASP A 344 -3.46 28.09 -9.45
C ASP A 344 -1.99 28.50 -9.43
N ARG A 345 -1.53 29.21 -8.39
CA ARG A 345 -0.16 29.70 -8.26
C ARG A 345 0.69 28.90 -7.29
N SER A 346 0.08 28.29 -6.30
CA SER A 346 0.82 27.59 -5.24
C SER A 346 0.08 26.32 -4.87
N ARG A 347 0.75 25.18 -4.98
CA ARG A 347 0.21 23.86 -4.62
C ARG A 347 1.15 23.21 -3.65
N TYR A 348 0.59 22.47 -2.71
CA TYR A 348 1.38 21.74 -1.70
C TYR A 348 0.78 20.38 -1.38
N ALA A 349 1.66 19.44 -1.04
CA ALA A 349 1.31 18.18 -0.45
C ALA A 349 2.26 17.90 0.71
N ILE A 350 1.70 17.63 1.88
CA ILE A 350 2.43 17.33 3.11
C ILE A 350 2.00 15.94 3.56
N GLY A 351 2.97 15.05 3.79
CA GLY A 351 2.75 13.72 4.31
C GLY A 351 3.50 13.53 5.62
N ILE A 352 2.85 12.96 6.61
CA ILE A 352 3.45 12.56 7.89
C ILE A 352 3.03 11.13 8.13
N SER A 353 3.99 10.24 8.41
CA SER A 353 3.63 8.86 8.75
C SER A 353 4.49 8.29 9.87
N TYR A 354 3.87 7.40 10.62
CA TYR A 354 4.48 6.58 11.64
C TYR A 354 4.22 5.11 11.32
N THR A 355 5.27 4.31 11.34
CA THR A 355 5.20 2.86 11.17
C THR A 355 5.93 2.20 12.31
N ASN A 356 5.26 1.24 12.95
CA ASN A 356 5.86 0.37 13.93
C ASN A 356 5.68 -1.09 13.49
N GLN A 357 6.72 -1.88 13.63
CA GLN A 357 6.69 -3.30 13.29
C GLN A 357 7.53 -4.07 14.31
N GLU A 358 6.93 -5.08 14.93
CA GLU A 358 7.63 -6.06 15.75
C GLU A 358 8.08 -7.26 14.91
N ALA A 359 9.20 -7.86 15.25
CA ALA A 359 9.67 -9.06 14.60
C ALA A 359 8.88 -10.30 15.05
N THR A 360 8.67 -11.22 14.11
CA THR A 360 8.04 -12.51 14.39
C THR A 360 8.98 -13.51 15.06
N MET A 361 10.27 -13.16 15.18
CA MET A 361 11.28 -13.96 15.88
C MET A 361 12.19 -13.05 16.70
N GLY A 362 12.60 -13.51 17.86
CA GLY A 362 13.48 -12.78 18.76
C GLY A 362 13.97 -13.62 19.92
N VAL A 363 14.69 -12.97 20.84
CA VAL A 363 15.00 -13.57 22.14
C VAL A 363 13.74 -13.54 23.01
N PRO A 364 13.42 -14.61 23.74
CA PRO A 364 12.27 -14.63 24.63
C PRO A 364 12.22 -13.41 25.55
N GLY A 365 11.17 -12.60 25.36
CA GLY A 365 10.97 -11.37 26.15
C GLY A 365 11.60 -10.09 25.58
N GLU A 366 12.43 -10.18 24.52
CA GLU A 366 13.05 -9.03 23.84
C GLU A 366 12.99 -9.21 22.33
N PHE A 367 11.77 -9.06 21.76
CA PHE A 367 11.60 -9.12 20.32
C PHE A 367 12.08 -7.82 19.67
N PRO A 368 12.80 -7.92 18.52
CA PRO A 368 13.18 -6.75 17.77
C PRO A 368 11.96 -5.94 17.33
N GLU A 369 12.12 -4.62 17.38
CA GLU A 369 11.08 -3.65 17.01
C GLU A 369 11.67 -2.57 16.13
N MET A 370 10.97 -2.19 15.06
CA MET A 370 11.33 -1.10 14.17
C MET A 370 10.30 0.01 14.29
N ASN A 371 10.77 1.21 14.58
CA ASN A 371 10.00 2.45 14.57
C ASN A 371 10.48 3.33 13.42
N ARG A 372 9.58 3.77 12.55
CA ARG A 372 9.87 4.62 11.40
C ARG A 372 8.95 5.82 11.39
N TYR A 373 9.56 7.00 11.23
CA TYR A 373 8.87 8.27 11.08
C TYR A 373 9.24 8.86 9.73
N ASN A 374 8.24 9.22 8.92
CA ASN A 374 8.46 9.89 7.66
C ASN A 374 7.77 11.26 7.68
N PHE A 375 8.45 12.21 7.07
CA PHE A 375 7.93 13.55 6.82
C PHE A 375 8.25 13.92 5.38
N ARG A 376 7.24 14.33 4.62
CA ARG A 376 7.36 14.70 3.22
C ARG A 376 6.65 16.02 2.98
N VAL A 377 7.30 16.88 2.21
CA VAL A 377 6.70 18.12 1.67
C VAL A 377 7.01 18.20 0.20
N ASN A 378 5.99 18.34 -0.61
CA ASN A 378 6.09 18.70 -2.01
C ASN A 378 5.36 20.03 -2.22
N SER A 379 6.02 21.02 -2.80
CA SER A 379 5.34 22.25 -3.17
C SER A 379 5.79 22.75 -4.54
N ASP A 380 4.85 23.36 -5.26
CA ASP A 380 5.07 23.96 -6.57
C ASP A 380 4.50 25.39 -6.56
N HIS A 381 5.32 26.36 -6.94
CA HIS A 381 4.95 27.77 -6.93
C HIS A 381 5.21 28.42 -8.30
N VAL A 382 4.20 29.06 -8.85
CA VAL A 382 4.33 29.92 -10.03
C VAL A 382 4.72 31.33 -9.57
N VAL A 383 6.02 31.61 -9.59
CA VAL A 383 6.57 32.90 -9.12
C VAL A 383 6.28 34.03 -10.11
N MET A 384 6.44 33.78 -11.42
CA MET A 384 6.19 34.74 -12.45
C MET A 384 5.26 34.17 -13.52
N LYS A 385 4.21 34.93 -13.85
CA LYS A 385 3.25 34.63 -14.90
C LYS A 385 3.20 35.77 -15.93
N LYS A 386 3.26 35.42 -17.20
CA LYS A 386 3.12 36.40 -18.30
C LYS A 386 1.95 35.98 -19.19
N GLY A 387 0.79 36.62 -19.00
CA GLY A 387 -0.45 36.19 -19.62
C GLY A 387 -0.85 34.79 -19.10
N ASN A 388 -1.10 33.85 -20.00
CA ASN A 388 -1.41 32.44 -19.66
C ASN A 388 -0.17 31.55 -19.52
N LEU A 389 1.05 32.11 -19.72
CA LEU A 389 2.29 31.37 -19.64
C LEU A 389 2.91 31.50 -18.24
N ASP A 390 3.16 30.40 -17.59
CA ASP A 390 3.92 30.32 -16.34
C ASP A 390 5.41 30.45 -16.67
N PHE A 391 5.94 31.66 -16.51
CA PHE A 391 7.32 32.02 -16.92
C PHE A 391 8.38 31.49 -15.96
N LEU A 392 8.10 31.50 -14.67
CA LEU A 392 8.98 30.95 -13.65
C LEU A 392 8.19 30.11 -12.64
N LYS A 393 8.53 28.83 -12.58
CA LYS A 393 8.03 27.89 -11.56
C LYS A 393 9.19 27.50 -10.65
N VAL A 394 8.91 27.44 -9.35
CA VAL A 394 9.83 26.93 -8.34
C VAL A 394 9.10 25.79 -7.63
N GLY A 395 9.72 24.61 -7.65
CA GLY A 395 9.23 23.43 -6.94
C GLY A 395 10.25 22.96 -5.93
N GLU A 396 9.79 22.48 -4.82
CA GLU A 396 10.62 21.87 -3.79
C GLU A 396 10.04 20.54 -3.35
N THR A 397 10.93 19.59 -3.11
CA THR A 397 10.60 18.26 -2.57
C THR A 397 11.54 17.99 -1.40
N ILE A 398 10.98 17.87 -0.22
CA ILE A 398 11.69 17.50 1.00
C ILE A 398 11.16 16.15 1.45
N ASN A 399 12.06 15.21 1.66
CA ASN A 399 11.72 13.89 2.17
C ASN A 399 12.68 13.54 3.30
N TYR A 400 12.14 13.40 4.51
CA TYR A 400 12.90 13.06 5.69
C TYR A 400 12.38 11.74 6.29
N LYS A 401 13.31 10.82 6.55
CA LYS A 401 13.02 9.54 7.19
C LYS A 401 13.91 9.36 8.40
N TYR A 402 13.31 9.05 9.52
CA TYR A 402 14.00 8.55 10.70
C TYR A 402 13.51 7.13 11.01
N SER A 403 14.45 6.17 11.10
CA SER A 403 14.13 4.78 11.39
C SER A 403 15.06 4.28 12.48
N GLN A 404 14.48 3.72 13.51
CA GLN A 404 15.19 3.11 14.63
C GLN A 404 14.75 1.66 14.76
N THR A 405 15.72 0.75 14.80
CA THR A 405 15.47 -0.68 15.07
C THR A 405 16.16 -1.01 16.39
N GLN A 406 15.40 -1.49 17.36
CA GLN A 406 15.87 -1.95 18.65
C GLN A 406 15.87 -3.48 18.68
N GLY A 407 16.80 -4.09 19.41
CA GLY A 407 16.86 -5.54 19.57
C GLY A 407 17.17 -6.28 18.28
N SER A 408 17.91 -5.66 17.35
CA SER A 408 18.22 -6.32 16.07
C SER A 408 19.01 -7.60 16.32
N PHE A 409 18.57 -8.69 15.70
CA PHE A 409 19.47 -9.82 15.50
C PHE A 409 20.68 -9.29 14.74
N GLY A 410 21.84 -9.25 15.40
CA GLY A 410 23.06 -8.76 14.77
C GLY A 410 23.28 -9.44 13.42
N THR A 411 23.61 -8.66 12.41
CA THR A 411 23.92 -9.14 11.05
C THR A 411 25.13 -10.07 10.97
N GLY A 412 25.82 -10.30 12.11
CA GLY A 412 26.90 -11.26 12.21
C GLY A 412 26.36 -12.67 12.49
N GLY A 413 26.88 -13.66 11.79
CA GLY A 413 26.50 -15.07 11.84
C GLY A 413 26.48 -15.78 13.22
N ILE A 414 26.75 -15.04 14.30
CA ILE A 414 26.74 -15.54 15.68
C ILE A 414 25.31 -15.92 16.13
N TYR A 415 24.30 -15.17 15.68
CA TYR A 415 22.92 -15.43 16.08
C TYR A 415 22.32 -16.65 15.39
N TRP A 416 22.60 -16.76 14.10
CA TRP A 416 22.11 -17.88 13.29
C TRP A 416 22.79 -19.17 13.72
N ASN A 417 24.09 -19.13 14.01
CA ASN A 417 24.81 -20.24 14.59
C ASN A 417 24.35 -20.56 16.03
N GLY A 418 23.98 -19.53 16.83
CA GLY A 418 23.43 -19.72 18.17
C GLY A 418 22.09 -20.44 18.16
N VAL A 419 21.14 -20.00 17.34
CA VAL A 419 19.83 -20.64 17.20
C VAL A 419 19.96 -22.04 16.58
N HIS A 420 20.81 -22.22 15.59
CA HIS A 420 21.08 -23.53 15.00
C HIS A 420 21.72 -24.48 16.00
N ASN A 421 22.68 -24.02 16.80
CA ASN A 421 23.29 -24.82 17.84
C ASN A 421 22.36 -25.09 19.03
N MET A 422 21.45 -24.15 19.37
CA MET A 422 20.39 -24.37 20.37
C MET A 422 19.33 -25.36 19.90
N CYS A 423 19.06 -25.42 18.59
CA CYS A 423 18.16 -26.42 18.01
C CYS A 423 18.83 -27.78 17.83
N SER A 424 20.16 -27.84 17.86
CA SER A 424 20.97 -29.06 17.73
C SER A 424 21.60 -29.55 19.05
N SER A 425 21.42 -28.83 20.13
CA SER A 425 21.79 -29.20 21.50
C SER A 425 20.54 -29.37 22.34
#